data_b9f9369de31263f6438bc3d7df4ea5fa
#
_entry.id   b9f9369de31263f6438bc3d7df4ea5fa
#
_cell.length_a   1.000
_cell.length_b   1.000
_cell.length_c   1.000
_cell.angle_alpha   90.00
_cell.angle_beta   90.00
_cell.angle_gamma   90.00
#
_symmetry.space_group_name_H-M   'P 1'
#
loop_
_entity.id
_entity.type
_entity.pdbx_description
1 polymer ?
#
loop_
_entity_poly.entity_id
_entity_poly.type
_entity_poly.pdbx_seq_one_letter_code
_entity_poly.pdbx_strand_id
1 'polypeptide(L)'
;IHKDPDRLRWPLRKNGDTFERISWETAAATVGEQLRGLQARYGNNALGIYSGNPLAFNSTAGPAISSFVSAIGSRRNFSSGTQDCANKFAASEAVFGSSTIHPVPDIQETDLMLILGANPRVSHMSFVSIADPVAELRAAKKRGARLIFVDPRQNESVTGLGELRQVKP
;
A
#
# COMPACT_ATOMS: atom_id res chain seq x y z
N ILE A 1 -15.13 12.80 -1.46
CA ILE A 1 -13.75 13.33 -1.66
C ILE A 1 -13.58 13.87 -3.09
N HIS A 2 -13.90 13.08 -4.17
CA HIS A 2 -13.70 13.54 -5.55
C HIS A 2 -14.57 14.73 -5.97
N LYS A 3 -15.72 14.91 -5.33
CA LYS A 3 -16.67 16.00 -5.60
C LYS A 3 -16.66 17.10 -4.53
N ASP A 4 -15.69 17.04 -3.61
CA ASP A 4 -15.54 18.03 -2.56
C ASP A 4 -15.28 19.41 -3.18
N PRO A 5 -16.02 20.47 -2.80
CA PRO A 5 -15.82 21.82 -3.33
C PRO A 5 -14.45 22.38 -2.96
N ASP A 6 -13.88 21.97 -1.83
CA ASP A 6 -12.57 22.45 -1.37
C ASP A 6 -11.40 21.67 -1.99
N ARG A 7 -11.68 20.69 -2.84
CA ARG A 7 -10.65 19.93 -3.54
C ARG A 7 -9.86 20.82 -4.49
N LEU A 8 -8.54 20.85 -4.33
CA LEU A 8 -7.64 21.50 -5.28
C LEU A 8 -7.73 20.82 -6.66
N ARG A 9 -8.03 21.61 -7.68
CA ARG A 9 -8.20 21.14 -9.08
C ARG A 9 -7.09 21.64 -10.00
N TRP A 10 -6.28 22.57 -9.52
CA TRP A 10 -5.27 23.27 -10.29
C TRP A 10 -4.00 23.41 -9.46
N PRO A 11 -2.81 23.47 -10.11
CA PRO A 11 -1.58 23.81 -9.42
C PRO A 11 -1.68 25.23 -8.83
N LEU A 12 -1.15 25.36 -7.65
CA LEU A 12 -1.06 26.64 -6.95
C LEU A 12 0.41 26.99 -6.72
N ARG A 13 0.79 28.23 -6.94
CA ARG A 13 2.08 28.76 -6.57
C ARG A 13 1.94 29.69 -5.37
N LYS A 14 2.76 29.45 -4.34
CA LYS A 14 2.79 30.33 -3.17
C LYS A 14 3.50 31.64 -3.54
N ASN A 15 2.86 32.76 -3.23
CA ASN A 15 3.40 34.11 -3.41
C ASN A 15 3.20 34.89 -2.12
N GLY A 16 4.25 35.00 -1.29
CA GLY A 16 4.12 35.52 0.08
C GLY A 16 3.17 34.67 0.90
N ASP A 17 2.12 35.29 1.44
CA ASP A 17 1.09 34.62 2.24
C ASP A 17 -0.13 34.17 1.43
N THR A 18 -0.13 34.35 0.13
CA THR A 18 -1.21 33.97 -0.77
C THR A 18 -0.84 32.84 -1.70
N PHE A 19 -1.85 32.21 -2.29
CA PHE A 19 -1.69 31.19 -3.32
C PHE A 19 -2.35 31.69 -4.61
N GLU A 20 -1.62 31.65 -5.72
CA GLU A 20 -2.12 31.97 -7.04
C GLU A 20 -2.24 30.70 -7.91
N ARG A 21 -3.31 30.63 -8.69
CA ARG A 21 -3.49 29.54 -9.67
C ARG A 21 -2.54 29.73 -10.83
N ILE A 22 -1.84 28.66 -11.20
CA ILE A 22 -0.98 28.60 -12.39
C ILE A 22 -1.43 27.46 -13.32
N SER A 23 -0.93 27.45 -14.55
CA SER A 23 -1.18 26.34 -15.48
C SER A 23 -0.33 25.11 -15.12
N TRP A 24 -0.75 23.93 -15.60
CA TRP A 24 0.03 22.70 -15.45
C TRP A 24 1.39 22.78 -16.15
N GLU A 25 1.45 23.43 -17.31
CA GLU A 25 2.68 23.64 -18.05
C GLU A 25 3.67 24.51 -17.25
N THR A 26 3.18 25.60 -16.67
CA THR A 26 3.97 26.48 -15.80
C THR A 26 4.47 25.72 -14.57
N ALA A 27 3.61 24.94 -13.93
CA ALA A 27 3.99 24.13 -12.76
C ALA A 27 5.09 23.11 -13.11
N ALA A 28 4.90 22.36 -14.20
CA ALA A 28 5.84 21.33 -14.63
C ALA A 28 7.19 21.95 -15.04
N ALA A 29 7.17 23.07 -15.77
CA ALA A 29 8.39 23.78 -16.17
C ALA A 29 9.17 24.28 -14.94
N THR A 30 8.47 24.95 -14.01
CA THR A 30 9.09 25.50 -12.79
C THR A 30 9.72 24.40 -11.93
N VAL A 31 8.98 23.30 -11.68
CA VAL A 31 9.50 22.16 -10.89
C VAL A 31 10.68 21.51 -11.61
N GLY A 32 10.56 21.25 -12.91
CA GLY A 32 11.63 20.64 -13.71
C GLY A 32 12.91 21.47 -13.75
N GLU A 33 12.80 22.79 -13.83
CA GLU A 33 13.96 23.70 -13.78
C GLU A 33 14.64 23.64 -12.41
N GLN A 34 13.89 23.72 -11.33
CA GLN A 34 14.43 23.63 -9.97
C GLN A 34 15.11 22.28 -9.71
N LEU A 35 14.50 21.17 -10.12
CA LEU A 35 15.09 19.85 -9.98
C LEU A 35 16.41 19.73 -10.77
N ARG A 36 16.45 20.19 -12.02
CA ARG A 36 17.69 20.22 -12.83
C ARG A 36 18.77 21.08 -12.18
N GLY A 37 18.40 22.23 -11.61
CA GLY A 37 19.33 23.11 -10.90
C GLY A 37 19.94 22.41 -9.66
N LEU A 38 19.12 21.69 -8.89
CA LEU A 38 19.59 20.90 -7.74
C LEU A 38 20.52 19.75 -8.18
N GLN A 39 20.14 19.05 -9.24
CA GLN A 39 20.98 17.98 -9.78
C GLN A 39 22.33 18.48 -10.30
N ALA A 40 22.34 19.59 -11.03
CA ALA A 40 23.57 20.22 -11.54
C ALA A 40 24.50 20.62 -10.38
N ARG A 41 23.95 21.09 -9.27
CA ARG A 41 24.72 21.59 -8.13
C ARG A 41 25.18 20.48 -7.17
N TYR A 42 24.35 19.47 -6.96
CA TYR A 42 24.55 18.49 -5.87
C TYR A 42 24.54 17.03 -6.36
N GLY A 43 24.40 16.80 -7.66
CA GLY A 43 24.27 15.46 -8.25
C GLY A 43 22.89 14.84 -8.12
N ASN A 44 22.66 13.75 -8.85
CA ASN A 44 21.33 13.09 -8.92
C ASN A 44 20.81 12.60 -7.56
N ASN A 45 21.69 12.14 -6.69
CA ASN A 45 21.32 11.65 -5.37
C ASN A 45 20.97 12.77 -4.35
N ALA A 46 21.01 14.04 -4.74
CA ALA A 46 20.42 15.13 -3.95
C ALA A 46 18.88 15.04 -3.91
N LEU A 47 18.28 14.34 -4.88
CA LEU A 47 16.84 14.14 -4.96
C LEU A 47 16.47 12.79 -4.38
N GLY A 48 15.56 12.78 -3.42
CA GLY A 48 14.95 11.59 -2.87
C GLY A 48 13.47 11.52 -3.20
N ILE A 49 12.96 10.31 -3.44
CA ILE A 49 11.55 10.07 -3.70
C ILE A 49 11.03 9.14 -2.61
N TYR A 50 9.96 9.55 -1.94
CA TYR A 50 9.23 8.71 -1.00
C TYR A 50 7.83 8.47 -1.55
N SER A 51 7.51 7.22 -1.85
CA SER A 51 6.23 6.82 -2.43
C SER A 51 5.31 6.24 -1.36
N GLY A 52 4.09 6.75 -1.30
CA GLY A 52 3.05 6.24 -0.40
C GLY A 52 2.22 5.13 -1.04
N ASN A 53 1.55 4.34 -0.19
CA ASN A 53 0.70 3.22 -0.59
C ASN A 53 -0.40 3.56 -1.63
N PRO A 54 -1.03 4.76 -1.61
CA PRO A 54 -2.06 5.09 -2.62
C PRO A 54 -1.62 5.02 -4.07
N LEU A 55 -0.33 5.06 -4.38
CA LEU A 55 0.18 4.85 -5.74
C LEU A 55 -0.17 3.47 -6.30
N ALA A 56 -0.24 2.45 -5.45
CA ALA A 56 -0.60 1.10 -5.85
C ALA A 56 -2.05 0.97 -6.35
N PHE A 57 -2.91 1.93 -6.00
CA PHE A 57 -4.32 1.94 -6.40
C PHE A 57 -4.61 2.79 -7.64
N ASN A 58 -3.56 3.29 -8.30
CA ASN A 58 -3.67 4.04 -9.54
C ASN A 58 -2.81 3.36 -10.61
N SER A 59 -3.44 2.75 -11.59
CA SER A 59 -2.78 1.97 -12.65
C SER A 59 -1.77 2.77 -13.49
N THR A 60 -1.93 4.09 -13.58
CA THR A 60 -1.00 4.95 -14.32
C THR A 60 0.10 5.54 -13.46
N ALA A 61 -0.07 5.60 -12.13
CA ALA A 61 0.88 6.22 -11.23
C ALA A 61 2.20 5.43 -11.12
N GLY A 62 2.13 4.10 -11.08
CA GLY A 62 3.31 3.23 -11.02
C GLY A 62 4.26 3.45 -12.20
N PRO A 63 3.82 3.27 -13.44
CA PRO A 63 4.64 3.57 -14.63
C PRO A 63 5.14 5.01 -14.68
N ALA A 64 4.32 6.00 -14.31
CA ALA A 64 4.71 7.41 -14.31
C ALA A 64 5.84 7.69 -13.30
N ILE A 65 5.73 7.17 -12.07
CA ILE A 65 6.78 7.29 -11.05
C ILE A 65 8.05 6.58 -11.47
N SER A 66 7.96 5.39 -12.04
CA SER A 66 9.13 4.64 -12.51
C SER A 66 9.87 5.40 -13.61
N SER A 67 9.15 5.99 -14.56
CA SER A 67 9.71 6.84 -15.62
C SER A 67 10.35 8.10 -15.03
N PHE A 68 9.72 8.74 -14.07
CA PHE A 68 10.24 9.92 -13.40
C PHE A 68 11.52 9.63 -12.60
N VAL A 69 11.53 8.54 -11.82
CA VAL A 69 12.72 8.09 -11.07
C VAL A 69 13.88 7.79 -12.02
N SER A 70 13.59 7.11 -13.13
CA SER A 70 14.59 6.81 -14.15
C SER A 70 15.15 8.09 -14.79
N ALA A 71 14.29 9.05 -15.12
CA ALA A 71 14.71 10.33 -15.71
C ALA A 71 15.56 11.18 -14.74
N ILE A 72 15.26 11.17 -13.45
CA ILE A 72 16.06 11.82 -12.41
C ILE A 72 17.42 11.11 -12.22
N GLY A 73 17.49 9.79 -12.40
CA GLY A 73 18.70 9.01 -12.18
C GLY A 73 19.14 8.94 -10.72
N SER A 74 18.25 9.21 -9.76
CA SER A 74 18.51 9.06 -8.33
C SER A 74 18.33 7.62 -7.89
N ARG A 75 19.21 7.16 -6.99
CA ARG A 75 19.08 5.87 -6.31
C ARG A 75 18.30 5.95 -4.98
N ARG A 76 17.87 7.16 -4.58
CA ARG A 76 17.16 7.40 -3.33
C ARG A 76 15.66 7.30 -3.53
N ASN A 77 15.18 6.06 -3.69
CA ASN A 77 13.76 5.75 -3.81
C ASN A 77 13.31 4.93 -2.59
N PHE A 78 12.34 5.44 -1.87
CA PHE A 78 11.87 4.92 -0.61
C PHE A 78 10.36 4.72 -0.62
N SER A 79 9.90 3.75 0.16
CA SER A 79 8.47 3.52 0.39
C SER A 79 8.25 2.90 1.78
N SER A 80 7.01 2.84 2.21
CA SER A 80 6.61 2.13 3.42
C SER A 80 6.82 0.60 3.33
N GLY A 81 6.97 0.08 2.11
CA GLY A 81 7.08 -1.36 1.84
C GLY A 81 8.20 -2.06 2.61
N THR A 82 9.29 -1.35 2.94
CA THR A 82 10.41 -1.93 3.68
C THR A 82 10.00 -2.46 5.05
N GLN A 83 9.10 -1.78 5.74
CA GLN A 83 8.63 -2.20 7.07
C GLN A 83 7.27 -2.91 7.02
N ASP A 84 6.50 -2.71 5.96
CA ASP A 84 5.17 -3.28 5.81
C ASP A 84 5.21 -4.70 5.23
N CYS A 85 5.82 -4.89 4.07
CA CYS A 85 5.68 -6.13 3.30
C CYS A 85 6.98 -6.71 2.70
N ALA A 86 8.13 -6.09 2.92
CA ALA A 86 9.39 -6.57 2.33
C ALA A 86 9.77 -8.00 2.77
N ASN A 87 9.48 -8.37 4.02
CA ASN A 87 9.66 -9.72 4.53
C ASN A 87 8.78 -10.75 3.77
N LYS A 88 7.54 -10.39 3.47
CA LYS A 88 6.63 -11.21 2.67
C LYS A 88 7.15 -11.39 1.24
N PHE A 89 7.62 -10.32 0.61
CA PHE A 89 8.20 -10.40 -0.73
C PHE A 89 9.46 -11.26 -0.76
N ALA A 90 10.33 -11.13 0.24
CA ALA A 90 11.52 -11.97 0.37
C ALA A 90 11.16 -13.45 0.57
N ALA A 91 10.16 -13.74 1.40
CA ALA A 91 9.67 -15.10 1.59
C ALA A 91 9.04 -15.66 0.30
N SER A 92 8.25 -14.87 -0.42
CA SER A 92 7.67 -15.28 -1.71
C SER A 92 8.74 -15.56 -2.74
N GLU A 93 9.77 -14.73 -2.83
CA GLU A 93 10.93 -14.97 -3.72
C GLU A 93 11.62 -16.29 -3.39
N ALA A 94 11.87 -16.55 -2.10
CA ALA A 94 12.57 -17.75 -1.66
C ALA A 94 11.76 -19.05 -1.89
N VAL A 95 10.42 -18.99 -1.74
CA VAL A 95 9.54 -20.17 -1.83
C VAL A 95 9.04 -20.41 -3.24
N PHE A 96 8.69 -19.35 -3.97
CA PHE A 96 8.01 -19.43 -5.26
C PHE A 96 8.85 -18.92 -6.43
N GLY A 97 10.06 -18.41 -6.18
CA GLY A 97 10.93 -17.84 -7.21
C GLY A 97 10.49 -16.47 -7.73
N SER A 98 9.55 -15.81 -7.07
CA SER A 98 9.09 -14.46 -7.44
C SER A 98 8.50 -13.74 -6.25
N SER A 99 8.92 -12.49 -6.04
CA SER A 99 8.39 -11.62 -4.98
C SER A 99 6.93 -11.20 -5.19
N THR A 100 6.38 -11.39 -6.38
CA THR A 100 5.00 -11.00 -6.73
C THR A 100 3.99 -12.14 -6.64
N ILE A 101 4.44 -13.36 -6.38
CA ILE A 101 3.55 -14.51 -6.17
C ILE A 101 3.17 -14.58 -4.70
N HIS A 102 1.87 -14.51 -4.41
CA HIS A 102 1.35 -14.59 -3.06
C HIS A 102 0.41 -15.77 -2.92
N PRO A 103 0.57 -16.60 -1.86
CA PRO A 103 -0.35 -17.69 -1.61
C PRO A 103 -1.73 -17.15 -1.24
N VAL A 104 -2.76 -17.80 -1.75
CA VAL A 104 -4.17 -17.55 -1.38
C VAL A 104 -4.63 -18.76 -0.56
N PRO A 105 -5.14 -18.56 0.67
CA PRO A 105 -5.64 -19.67 1.46
C PRO A 105 -6.92 -20.25 0.84
N ASP A 106 -7.03 -21.55 0.85
CA ASP A 106 -8.21 -22.27 0.38
C ASP A 106 -9.30 -22.30 1.47
N ILE A 107 -9.94 -21.15 1.67
CA ILE A 107 -10.94 -20.98 2.72
C ILE A 107 -12.17 -21.82 2.45
N GLN A 108 -12.46 -22.12 1.19
CA GLN A 108 -13.67 -22.82 0.79
C GLN A 108 -13.60 -24.32 1.13
N GLU A 109 -12.40 -24.88 1.21
CA GLU A 109 -12.19 -26.31 1.45
C GLU A 109 -11.58 -26.62 2.82
N THR A 110 -11.06 -25.61 3.53
CA THR A 110 -10.36 -25.84 4.81
C THR A 110 -11.30 -26.17 5.96
N ASP A 111 -10.89 -27.09 6.82
CA ASP A 111 -11.55 -27.44 8.08
C ASP A 111 -10.93 -26.72 9.28
N LEU A 112 -9.71 -26.23 9.15
CA LEU A 112 -8.98 -25.49 10.19
C LEU A 112 -8.18 -24.35 9.58
N MET A 113 -8.35 -23.14 10.12
CA MET A 113 -7.57 -21.98 9.72
C MET A 113 -7.02 -21.25 10.93
N LEU A 114 -5.70 -21.01 10.92
CA LEU A 114 -5.02 -20.12 11.86
C LEU A 114 -4.83 -18.76 11.23
N ILE A 115 -5.28 -17.72 11.92
CA ILE A 115 -5.19 -16.32 11.48
C ILE A 115 -4.33 -15.59 12.49
N LEU A 116 -3.09 -15.27 12.09
CA LEU A 116 -2.07 -14.71 12.96
C LEU A 116 -1.94 -13.19 12.73
N GLY A 117 -2.28 -12.37 13.73
CA GLY A 117 -2.11 -10.93 13.70
C GLY A 117 -2.88 -10.21 12.59
N ALA A 118 -3.95 -10.79 12.07
CA ALA A 118 -4.72 -10.21 10.98
C ALA A 118 -6.17 -9.90 11.39
N ASN A 119 -6.70 -8.83 10.82
CA ASN A 119 -8.08 -8.40 11.02
C ASN A 119 -8.82 -8.31 9.67
N PRO A 120 -9.34 -9.43 9.14
CA PRO A 120 -9.99 -9.48 7.83
C PRO A 120 -11.14 -8.50 7.64
N ARG A 121 -11.85 -8.14 8.69
CA ARG A 121 -12.92 -7.12 8.61
C ARG A 121 -12.42 -5.74 8.23
N VAL A 122 -11.20 -5.40 8.62
CA VAL A 122 -10.61 -4.07 8.39
C VAL A 122 -9.67 -4.09 7.21
N SER A 123 -8.78 -5.08 7.12
CA SER A 123 -7.74 -5.16 6.12
C SER A 123 -8.13 -5.91 4.85
N HIS A 124 -9.30 -6.55 4.83
CA HIS A 124 -9.73 -7.43 3.73
C HIS A 124 -8.68 -8.49 3.34
N MET A 125 -7.88 -8.94 4.32
CA MET A 125 -6.80 -9.90 4.10
C MET A 125 -5.84 -9.45 2.99
N SER A 126 -5.32 -8.22 3.10
CA SER A 126 -4.38 -7.59 2.15
C SER A 126 -3.41 -8.58 1.51
N PHE A 127 -3.18 -8.48 0.22
CA PHE A 127 -2.40 -9.39 -0.64
C PHE A 127 -2.98 -10.81 -0.82
N VAL A 128 -4.10 -11.15 -0.23
CA VAL A 128 -4.67 -12.50 -0.32
C VAL A 128 -5.76 -12.61 -1.39
N SER A 129 -6.06 -11.55 -2.11
CA SER A 129 -6.94 -11.51 -3.30
C SER A 129 -8.27 -12.27 -3.16
N ILE A 130 -8.92 -12.16 -2.00
CA ILE A 130 -10.24 -12.73 -1.74
C ILE A 130 -11.29 -11.61 -1.84
N ALA A 131 -12.33 -11.83 -2.62
CA ALA A 131 -13.34 -10.81 -2.92
C ALA A 131 -14.11 -10.34 -1.67
N ASP A 132 -14.56 -11.26 -0.82
CA ASP A 132 -15.23 -10.98 0.46
C ASP A 132 -14.74 -11.95 1.52
N PRO A 133 -13.60 -11.67 2.16
CA PRO A 133 -13.00 -12.59 3.13
C PRO A 133 -13.90 -12.83 4.35
N VAL A 134 -14.74 -11.89 4.72
CA VAL A 134 -15.65 -12.06 5.86
C VAL A 134 -16.79 -13.01 5.53
N ALA A 135 -17.34 -12.92 4.30
CA ALA A 135 -18.36 -13.86 3.83
C ALA A 135 -17.77 -15.28 3.70
N GLU A 136 -16.57 -15.42 3.14
CA GLU A 136 -15.89 -16.71 3.01
C GLU A 136 -15.58 -17.35 4.38
N LEU A 137 -15.09 -16.59 5.35
CA LEU A 137 -14.84 -17.09 6.70
C LEU A 137 -16.14 -17.48 7.42
N ARG A 138 -17.24 -16.75 7.21
CA ARG A 138 -18.56 -17.16 7.72
C ARG A 138 -19.06 -18.45 7.09
N ALA A 139 -18.89 -18.60 5.79
CA ALA A 139 -19.25 -19.81 5.07
C ALA A 139 -18.44 -21.02 5.55
N ALA A 140 -17.12 -20.86 5.72
CA ALA A 140 -16.26 -21.89 6.28
C ALA A 140 -16.71 -22.30 7.68
N LYS A 141 -16.96 -21.34 8.58
CA LYS A 141 -17.51 -21.63 9.91
C LYS A 141 -18.86 -22.37 9.86
N LYS A 142 -19.75 -21.99 8.94
CA LYS A 142 -21.06 -22.66 8.76
C LYS A 142 -20.90 -24.11 8.30
N ARG A 143 -19.86 -24.42 7.52
CA ARG A 143 -19.52 -25.81 7.14
C ARG A 143 -18.96 -26.64 8.29
N GLY A 144 -18.56 -26.00 9.39
CA GLY A 144 -17.94 -26.64 10.53
C GLY A 144 -16.44 -26.37 10.68
N ALA A 145 -15.86 -25.58 9.80
CA ALA A 145 -14.45 -25.20 9.90
C ALA A 145 -14.14 -24.44 11.19
N ARG A 146 -13.02 -24.77 11.79
CA ARG A 146 -12.52 -24.12 12.99
C ARG A 146 -11.60 -22.97 12.64
N LEU A 147 -11.98 -21.76 13.06
CA LEU A 147 -11.21 -20.55 12.81
C LEU A 147 -10.58 -20.08 14.12
N ILE A 148 -9.26 -20.01 14.19
CA ILE A 148 -8.49 -19.61 15.36
C ILE A 148 -7.72 -18.34 15.05
N PHE A 149 -8.02 -17.28 15.78
CA PHE A 149 -7.29 -16.00 15.70
C PHE A 149 -6.25 -15.96 16.81
N VAL A 150 -5.01 -15.72 16.45
CA VAL A 150 -3.91 -15.46 17.39
C VAL A 150 -3.55 -13.99 17.28
N ASP A 151 -3.90 -13.22 18.31
CA ASP A 151 -3.79 -11.76 18.28
C ASP A 151 -3.59 -11.23 19.72
N PRO A 152 -2.80 -10.19 19.95
CA PRO A 152 -2.71 -9.57 21.27
C PRO A 152 -4.00 -8.86 21.69
N ARG A 153 -4.87 -8.54 20.73
CA ARG A 153 -6.11 -7.82 20.90
C ARG A 153 -7.31 -8.64 20.40
N GLN A 154 -8.42 -8.57 21.10
CA GLN A 154 -9.71 -9.01 20.54
C GLN A 154 -10.16 -7.99 19.49
N ASN A 155 -9.80 -8.27 18.23
CA ASN A 155 -10.16 -7.44 17.11
C ASN A 155 -11.59 -7.73 16.60
N GLU A 156 -12.06 -6.89 15.66
CA GLU A 156 -13.44 -6.94 15.14
C GLU A 156 -13.75 -8.23 14.38
N SER A 157 -12.75 -8.91 13.86
CA SER A 157 -12.93 -10.17 13.12
C SER A 157 -13.15 -11.37 14.04
N VAL A 158 -12.58 -11.37 15.24
CA VAL A 158 -12.75 -12.46 16.21
C VAL A 158 -14.22 -12.60 16.58
N THR A 159 -14.88 -11.46 16.82
CA THR A 159 -16.28 -11.44 17.23
C THR A 159 -17.19 -12.07 16.17
N GLY A 160 -17.77 -13.22 16.48
CA GLY A 160 -18.70 -13.94 15.60
C GLY A 160 -18.05 -14.81 14.51
N LEU A 161 -16.73 -14.72 14.27
CA LEU A 161 -16.04 -15.57 13.28
C LEU A 161 -15.34 -16.77 13.92
N GLY A 162 -14.55 -16.58 14.97
CA GLY A 162 -13.76 -17.68 15.49
C GLY A 162 -13.36 -17.55 16.96
N GLU A 163 -12.38 -18.36 17.36
CA GLU A 163 -11.82 -18.41 18.70
C GLU A 163 -10.61 -17.47 18.79
N LEU A 164 -10.48 -16.72 19.89
CA LEU A 164 -9.29 -15.94 20.18
C LEU A 164 -8.30 -16.78 21.00
N ARG A 165 -7.07 -16.82 20.57
CA ARG A 165 -5.89 -17.18 21.35
C ARG A 165 -5.08 -15.91 21.57
N GLN A 166 -5.32 -15.24 22.69
CA GLN A 166 -4.63 -14.01 23.03
C GLN A 166 -3.18 -14.29 23.39
N VAL A 167 -2.27 -13.54 22.82
CA VAL A 167 -0.82 -13.62 23.05
C VAL A 167 -0.31 -12.26 23.46
N LYS A 168 0.87 -12.24 24.11
CA LYS A 168 1.58 -10.98 24.34
C LYS A 168 2.23 -10.53 23.01
N PRO A 169 2.30 -9.21 22.76
CA PRO A 169 3.02 -8.67 21.60
C PRO A 169 4.47 -9.06 21.57
#